data_7ba575a341211434a55346706796a493
#
_entry.id   7ba575a341211434a55346706796a493
#
_cell.length_a   1.000
_cell.length_b   1.000
_cell.length_c   1.000
_cell.angle_alpha   90.00
_cell.angle_beta   90.00
_cell.angle_gamma   90.00
#
_symmetry.space_group_name_H-M   'P 1'
#
loop_
_entity.id
_entity.type
_entity.pdbx_description
1 polymer ?
#
loop_
_entity_poly.entity_id
_entity_poly.type
_entity_poly.pdbx_seq_one_letter_code
_entity_poly.pdbx_strand_id
1 'polypeptide(L)'
;MSAVFLLSCPDRRGVVSATAAFIAEHDGNIIHAEQHVDGSGDEAFFFQRIEFDLDGFGIDRDAILDAFAPIASRFDMHAELHFTDELIPTALLASRQPHCLYDVLSRWRSGELPIDVRVVVSNHPDHRDFCEHLGLPYVHLPVTADTKPQQERAIMTTLTEHRVELVVLARYMQILSDDFVSEHPHRIINIHHSFLPAFIGANPYRQAHDRGVKLIGATAHYATADLDEGPIIAQDTEHVSHRDDVARLTQKGRDLETMVLARAVRAHAEHRVLVHGRKTVVFS
;
A
#
# COMPACT_ATOMS: atom_id res chain seq x y z
N MET A 1 17.95 11.76 10.88
CA MET A 1 17.26 11.66 9.58
C MET A 1 17.85 10.47 8.85
N SER A 2 17.02 9.58 8.28
CA SER A 2 17.54 8.39 7.59
C SER A 2 17.03 8.28 6.16
N ALA A 3 17.74 7.50 5.36
CA ALA A 3 17.34 7.09 4.01
C ALA A 3 17.11 5.59 3.97
N VAL A 4 16.24 5.15 3.07
CA VAL A 4 15.90 3.75 2.83
C VAL A 4 16.19 3.40 1.38
N PHE A 5 17.11 2.47 1.16
CA PHE A 5 17.22 1.79 -0.12
C PHE A 5 16.26 0.60 -0.17
N LEU A 6 15.48 0.53 -1.24
CA LEU A 6 14.77 -0.67 -1.68
C LEU A 6 15.48 -1.21 -2.92
N LEU A 7 16.04 -2.40 -2.81
CA LEU A 7 16.89 -3.00 -3.83
C LEU A 7 16.33 -4.35 -4.28
N SER A 8 16.35 -4.61 -5.59
CA SER A 8 15.99 -5.91 -6.11
C SER A 8 16.82 -6.26 -7.36
N CYS A 9 17.32 -7.48 -7.45
CA CYS A 9 18.16 -7.92 -8.57
C CYS A 9 18.19 -9.47 -8.66
N PRO A 10 18.70 -10.06 -9.77
CA PRO A 10 19.09 -11.46 -9.78
C PRO A 10 20.08 -11.76 -8.64
N ASP A 11 19.87 -12.88 -7.92
CA ASP A 11 20.73 -13.20 -6.77
C ASP A 11 22.16 -13.52 -7.22
N ARG A 12 23.11 -12.79 -6.68
CA ARG A 12 24.55 -12.92 -7.00
C ARG A 12 25.40 -12.68 -5.76
N ARG A 13 26.53 -13.38 -5.70
CA ARG A 13 27.51 -13.16 -4.64
C ARG A 13 28.03 -11.72 -4.68
N GLY A 14 28.09 -11.09 -3.50
CA GLY A 14 28.65 -9.76 -3.34
C GLY A 14 27.67 -8.61 -3.33
N VAL A 15 26.37 -8.83 -3.60
CA VAL A 15 25.33 -7.79 -3.57
C VAL A 15 25.32 -7.08 -2.22
N VAL A 16 25.14 -7.82 -1.12
CA VAL A 16 25.08 -7.26 0.25
C VAL A 16 26.37 -6.52 0.62
N SER A 17 27.53 -7.10 0.29
CA SER A 17 28.81 -6.47 0.61
C SER A 17 29.05 -5.18 -0.18
N ALA A 18 28.63 -5.13 -1.44
CA ALA A 18 28.77 -3.92 -2.27
C ALA A 18 27.88 -2.78 -1.77
N THR A 19 26.62 -3.10 -1.37
CA THR A 19 25.69 -2.11 -0.82
C THR A 19 26.19 -1.58 0.53
N ALA A 20 26.62 -2.48 1.44
CA ALA A 20 27.14 -2.08 2.73
C ALA A 20 28.45 -1.28 2.62
N ALA A 21 29.36 -1.66 1.69
CA ALA A 21 30.57 -0.93 1.42
C ALA A 21 30.29 0.48 0.90
N PHE A 22 29.35 0.66 -0.02
CA PHE A 22 28.94 1.97 -0.51
C PHE A 22 28.52 2.89 0.64
N ILE A 23 27.67 2.40 1.55
CA ILE A 23 27.20 3.20 2.69
C ILE A 23 28.38 3.55 3.61
N ALA A 24 29.24 2.58 3.92
CA ALA A 24 30.39 2.77 4.83
C ALA A 24 31.48 3.69 4.23
N GLU A 25 31.76 3.59 2.91
CA GLU A 25 32.74 4.43 2.19
C GLU A 25 32.33 5.92 2.15
N HIS A 26 31.04 6.20 2.39
CA HIS A 26 30.51 7.55 2.46
C HIS A 26 30.09 7.96 3.88
N ASP A 27 30.74 7.38 4.88
CA ASP A 27 30.54 7.69 6.32
C ASP A 27 29.11 7.43 6.82
N GLY A 28 28.33 6.58 6.14
CA GLY A 28 26.98 6.20 6.54
C GLY A 28 26.97 5.08 7.58
N ASN A 29 26.01 5.14 8.51
CA ASN A 29 25.75 4.07 9.45
C ASN A 29 24.45 3.35 9.12
N ILE A 30 24.51 2.03 8.93
CA ILE A 30 23.33 1.20 8.70
C ILE A 30 22.56 1.05 10.01
N ILE A 31 21.30 1.51 10.04
CA ILE A 31 20.39 1.44 11.18
C ILE A 31 19.65 0.11 11.18
N HIS A 32 19.13 -0.29 10.02
CA HIS A 32 18.38 -1.53 9.85
C HIS A 32 18.62 -2.12 8.47
N ALA A 33 18.74 -3.43 8.38
CA ALA A 33 18.89 -4.13 7.10
C ALA A 33 18.16 -5.47 7.13
N GLU A 34 17.29 -5.67 6.16
CA GLU A 34 16.63 -6.94 5.92
C GLU A 34 16.82 -7.37 4.47
N GLN A 35 16.85 -8.68 4.24
CA GLN A 35 17.01 -9.22 2.91
C GLN A 35 16.23 -10.53 2.74
N HIS A 36 15.84 -10.81 1.52
CA HIS A 36 15.13 -12.02 1.13
C HIS A 36 15.62 -12.50 -0.23
N VAL A 37 15.64 -13.82 -0.43
CA VAL A 37 15.86 -14.42 -1.75
C VAL A 37 14.63 -15.28 -2.07
N ASP A 38 13.95 -14.97 -3.16
CA ASP A 38 12.85 -15.79 -3.72
C ASP A 38 13.40 -16.67 -4.86
N GLY A 39 12.94 -17.90 -4.92
CA GLY A 39 13.39 -18.85 -5.92
C GLY A 39 14.69 -19.58 -5.56
N SER A 40 15.29 -20.26 -6.54
CA SER A 40 16.54 -21.02 -6.37
C SER A 40 17.29 -21.15 -7.69
N GLY A 41 18.60 -21.37 -7.63
CA GLY A 41 19.46 -21.51 -8.81
C GLY A 41 19.51 -20.22 -9.63
N ASP A 42 19.49 -20.35 -10.95
CA ASP A 42 19.62 -19.22 -11.89
C ASP A 42 18.38 -18.31 -11.93
N GLU A 43 17.24 -18.76 -11.34
CA GLU A 43 16.00 -17.99 -11.22
C GLU A 43 15.89 -17.28 -9.87
N ALA A 44 16.87 -17.41 -8.98
CA ALA A 44 16.86 -16.76 -7.68
C ALA A 44 16.92 -15.23 -7.81
N PHE A 45 16.06 -14.57 -7.08
CA PHE A 45 15.94 -13.12 -7.11
C PHE A 45 16.10 -12.55 -5.70
N PHE A 46 16.97 -11.58 -5.57
CA PHE A 46 17.35 -10.96 -4.30
C PHE A 46 16.58 -9.67 -4.06
N PHE A 47 16.15 -9.46 -2.82
CA PHE A 47 15.46 -8.28 -2.34
C PHE A 47 16.15 -7.79 -1.08
N GLN A 48 16.29 -6.49 -0.94
CA GLN A 48 16.88 -5.89 0.24
C GLN A 48 16.22 -4.55 0.57
N ARG A 49 15.97 -4.33 1.86
CA ARG A 49 15.70 -3.03 2.45
C ARG A 49 16.87 -2.68 3.36
N ILE A 50 17.50 -1.53 3.14
CA ILE A 50 18.52 -0.98 4.04
C ILE A 50 18.12 0.43 4.42
N GLU A 51 18.06 0.67 5.70
CA GLU A 51 17.92 2.00 6.30
C GLU A 51 19.25 2.44 6.89
N PHE A 52 19.70 3.64 6.54
CA PHE A 52 20.97 4.20 6.99
C PHE A 52 20.83 5.67 7.37
N ASP A 53 21.66 6.10 8.32
CA ASP A 53 21.68 7.47 8.80
C ASP A 53 22.33 8.41 7.77
N LEU A 54 21.72 9.58 7.62
CA LEU A 54 22.23 10.66 6.76
C LEU A 54 23.06 11.69 7.55
N ASP A 55 23.13 11.59 8.89
CA ASP A 55 23.96 12.51 9.68
C ASP A 55 25.43 12.22 9.42
N GLY A 56 26.11 13.17 8.81
CA GLY A 56 27.52 13.02 8.40
C GLY A 56 27.75 12.25 7.10
N PHE A 57 26.69 11.85 6.39
CA PHE A 57 26.83 11.13 5.11
C PHE A 57 27.54 11.99 4.07
N GLY A 58 28.58 11.44 3.43
CA GLY A 58 29.52 12.16 2.58
C GLY A 58 29.02 12.54 1.18
N ILE A 59 27.72 12.26 0.87
CA ILE A 59 27.10 12.58 -0.42
C ILE A 59 25.82 13.40 -0.15
N ASP A 60 25.62 14.44 -0.96
CA ASP A 60 24.38 15.21 -0.93
C ASP A 60 23.17 14.31 -1.26
N ARG A 61 22.04 14.53 -0.56
CA ARG A 61 20.81 13.74 -0.64
C ARG A 61 20.39 13.44 -2.08
N ASP A 62 20.37 14.45 -2.94
CA ASP A 62 19.92 14.35 -4.32
C ASP A 62 20.91 13.59 -5.24
N ALA A 63 22.13 13.39 -4.78
CA ALA A 63 23.19 12.71 -5.55
C ALA A 63 23.41 11.23 -5.11
N ILE A 64 22.77 10.78 -4.04
CA ILE A 64 23.02 9.43 -3.50
C ILE A 64 22.67 8.34 -4.52
N LEU A 65 21.49 8.45 -5.17
CA LEU A 65 21.04 7.44 -6.12
C LEU A 65 21.95 7.39 -7.36
N ASP A 66 22.40 8.53 -7.84
CA ASP A 66 23.34 8.63 -8.97
C ASP A 66 24.72 8.05 -8.61
N ALA A 67 25.20 8.31 -7.39
CA ALA A 67 26.46 7.74 -6.90
C ALA A 67 26.37 6.21 -6.73
N PHE A 68 25.19 5.66 -6.42
CA PHE A 68 24.94 4.23 -6.32
C PHE A 68 24.77 3.55 -7.68
N ALA A 69 24.45 4.28 -8.75
CA ALA A 69 24.15 3.74 -10.07
C ALA A 69 25.20 2.77 -10.66
N PRO A 70 26.54 2.95 -10.44
CA PRO A 70 27.54 1.98 -10.90
C PRO A 70 27.40 0.60 -10.24
N ILE A 71 27.00 0.56 -8.96
CA ILE A 71 26.75 -0.68 -8.22
C ILE A 71 25.47 -1.33 -8.74
N ALA A 72 24.40 -0.55 -8.87
CA ALA A 72 23.14 -1.03 -9.44
C ALA A 72 23.34 -1.64 -10.84
N SER A 73 24.09 -0.96 -11.71
CA SER A 73 24.41 -1.45 -13.05
C SER A 73 25.23 -2.76 -13.04
N ARG A 74 26.18 -2.89 -12.12
CA ARG A 74 27.02 -4.09 -11.97
C ARG A 74 26.18 -5.35 -11.66
N PHE A 75 25.13 -5.20 -10.89
CA PHE A 75 24.30 -6.31 -10.42
C PHE A 75 22.97 -6.46 -11.19
N ASP A 76 22.73 -5.62 -12.22
CA ASP A 76 21.43 -5.54 -12.90
C ASP A 76 20.29 -5.29 -11.88
N MET A 77 20.53 -4.32 -11.01
CA MET A 77 19.73 -4.03 -9.83
C MET A 77 18.78 -2.87 -10.10
N HIS A 78 17.53 -3.05 -9.74
CA HIS A 78 16.59 -1.95 -9.52
C HIS A 78 16.82 -1.40 -8.11
N ALA A 79 17.02 -0.09 -8.03
CA ALA A 79 17.27 0.61 -6.77
C ALA A 79 16.33 1.81 -6.65
N GLU A 80 15.62 1.86 -5.54
CA GLU A 80 14.83 3.02 -5.13
C GLU A 80 15.42 3.59 -3.84
N LEU A 81 15.41 4.92 -3.72
CA LEU A 81 15.88 5.63 -2.54
C LEU A 81 14.74 6.50 -2.01
N HIS A 82 14.43 6.33 -0.75
CA HIS A 82 13.40 7.10 -0.06
C HIS A 82 13.96 7.73 1.21
N PHE A 83 13.30 8.77 1.71
CA PHE A 83 13.75 9.49 2.89
C PHE A 83 12.65 9.46 3.95
N THR A 84 13.03 9.16 5.19
CA THR A 84 12.06 8.94 6.29
C THR A 84 11.38 10.21 6.78
N ASP A 85 11.84 11.38 6.36
CA ASP A 85 11.22 12.69 6.63
C ASP A 85 10.23 13.13 5.53
N GLU A 86 10.10 12.37 4.46
CA GLU A 86 9.13 12.62 3.39
C GLU A 86 7.87 11.78 3.61
N LEU A 87 6.75 12.47 3.74
CA LEU A 87 5.44 11.81 3.83
C LEU A 87 4.86 11.64 2.43
N ILE A 88 4.27 10.48 2.15
CA ILE A 88 3.68 10.19 0.84
C ILE A 88 2.36 10.94 0.67
N PRO A 89 2.23 11.86 -0.33
CA PRO A 89 0.98 12.54 -0.64
C PRO A 89 -0.11 11.53 -1.02
N THR A 90 -1.16 11.44 -0.21
CA THR A 90 -2.15 10.35 -0.26
C THR A 90 -3.56 10.89 -0.50
N ALA A 91 -4.29 10.24 -1.40
CA ALA A 91 -5.75 10.39 -1.52
C ALA A 91 -6.47 9.18 -0.94
N LEU A 92 -7.59 9.43 -0.25
CA LEU A 92 -8.48 8.37 0.21
C LEU A 92 -9.74 8.36 -0.66
N LEU A 93 -10.03 7.24 -1.31
CA LEU A 93 -11.27 7.04 -2.05
C LEU A 93 -12.24 6.21 -1.21
N ALA A 94 -13.46 6.70 -1.01
CA ALA A 94 -14.45 6.06 -0.15
C ALA A 94 -15.83 6.01 -0.81
N SER A 95 -16.68 5.10 -0.34
CA SER A 95 -18.12 5.07 -0.62
C SER A 95 -18.89 5.29 0.69
N ARG A 96 -20.03 4.60 0.91
CA ARG A 96 -20.88 4.82 2.10
C ARG A 96 -20.34 4.23 3.40
N GLN A 97 -19.49 3.20 3.33
CA GLN A 97 -19.01 2.51 4.53
C GLN A 97 -17.92 3.34 5.21
N PRO A 98 -18.10 3.74 6.49
CA PRO A 98 -17.21 4.69 7.15
C PRO A 98 -15.94 4.06 7.75
N HIS A 99 -16.02 2.79 8.17
CA HIS A 99 -15.06 2.18 9.09
C HIS A 99 -13.60 2.30 8.63
N CYS A 100 -13.27 1.94 7.38
CA CYS A 100 -11.91 2.04 6.87
C CYS A 100 -11.45 3.50 6.70
N LEU A 101 -12.32 4.37 6.16
CA LEU A 101 -12.00 5.79 6.00
C LEU A 101 -11.69 6.45 7.35
N TYR A 102 -12.57 6.24 8.34
CA TYR A 102 -12.44 6.88 9.65
C TYR A 102 -11.25 6.32 10.44
N ASP A 103 -10.96 5.04 10.33
CA ASP A 103 -9.78 4.43 10.97
C ASP A 103 -8.48 4.99 10.38
N VAL A 104 -8.35 5.03 9.04
CA VAL A 104 -7.16 5.60 8.38
C VAL A 104 -6.99 7.08 8.75
N LEU A 105 -8.06 7.88 8.73
CA LEU A 105 -8.01 9.30 9.10
C LEU A 105 -7.65 9.50 10.58
N SER A 106 -8.15 8.65 11.48
CA SER A 106 -7.81 8.68 12.90
C SER A 106 -6.33 8.40 13.14
N ARG A 107 -5.79 7.35 12.50
CA ARG A 107 -4.37 6.96 12.59
C ARG A 107 -3.44 7.98 11.94
N TRP A 108 -3.84 8.56 10.80
CA TRP A 108 -3.12 9.67 10.19
C TRP A 108 -3.06 10.87 11.14
N ARG A 109 -4.18 11.25 11.73
CA ARG A 109 -4.25 12.41 12.64
C ARG A 109 -3.44 12.22 13.92
N SER A 110 -3.31 10.99 14.40
CA SER A 110 -2.48 10.64 15.57
C SER A 110 -0.99 10.50 15.24
N GLY A 111 -0.60 10.56 13.96
CA GLY A 111 0.78 10.33 13.52
C GLY A 111 1.17 8.86 13.46
N GLU A 112 0.21 7.93 13.57
CA GLU A 112 0.48 6.50 13.49
C GLU A 112 0.76 6.04 12.05
N LEU A 113 0.14 6.69 11.06
CA LEU A 113 0.40 6.44 9.64
C LEU A 113 1.24 7.59 9.07
N PRO A 114 2.47 7.34 8.60
CA PRO A 114 3.37 8.36 8.05
C PRO A 114 3.00 8.70 6.59
N ILE A 115 1.79 9.17 6.37
CA ILE A 115 1.26 9.64 5.10
C ILE A 115 0.82 11.10 5.21
N ASP A 116 0.72 11.78 4.07
CA ASP A 116 0.17 13.14 3.98
C ASP A 116 -1.17 13.10 3.24
N VAL A 117 -2.27 13.02 3.98
CA VAL A 117 -3.60 12.98 3.38
C VAL A 117 -3.96 14.34 2.79
N ARG A 118 -4.04 14.41 1.46
CA ARG A 118 -4.29 15.63 0.69
C ARG A 118 -5.76 15.85 0.37
N VAL A 119 -6.50 14.79 0.09
CA VAL A 119 -7.89 14.86 -0.35
C VAL A 119 -8.62 13.56 -0.06
N VAL A 120 -9.92 13.67 0.21
CA VAL A 120 -10.85 12.54 0.22
C VAL A 120 -11.79 12.68 -0.98
N VAL A 121 -11.87 11.64 -1.79
CA VAL A 121 -12.80 11.57 -2.93
C VAL A 121 -13.85 10.51 -2.64
N SER A 122 -15.11 10.83 -2.89
CA SER A 122 -16.21 9.87 -2.69
C SER A 122 -17.31 10.01 -3.73
N ASN A 123 -17.92 8.89 -4.07
CA ASN A 123 -19.12 8.85 -4.91
C ASN A 123 -20.42 9.11 -4.13
N HIS A 124 -20.33 9.38 -2.82
CA HIS A 124 -21.43 9.73 -1.91
C HIS A 124 -21.08 10.94 -1.04
N PRO A 125 -22.05 11.72 -0.56
CA PRO A 125 -21.77 12.90 0.26
C PRO A 125 -21.60 12.60 1.76
N ASP A 126 -21.81 11.35 2.19
CA ASP A 126 -22.05 10.94 3.60
C ASP A 126 -20.92 11.32 4.57
N HIS A 127 -19.68 11.48 4.09
CA HIS A 127 -18.51 11.72 4.95
C HIS A 127 -17.96 13.14 4.86
N ARG A 128 -18.65 14.04 4.14
CA ARG A 128 -18.21 15.42 3.91
C ARG A 128 -17.94 16.16 5.21
N ASP A 129 -18.94 16.22 6.09
CA ASP A 129 -18.84 16.99 7.32
C ASP A 129 -17.70 16.49 8.24
N PHE A 130 -17.47 15.18 8.25
CA PHE A 130 -16.38 14.58 9.02
C PHE A 130 -15.01 14.97 8.45
N CYS A 131 -14.82 14.91 7.14
CA CYS A 131 -13.57 15.28 6.49
C CYS A 131 -13.29 16.78 6.60
N GLU A 132 -14.29 17.63 6.39
CA GLU A 132 -14.18 19.08 6.53
C GLU A 132 -13.85 19.50 7.97
N HIS A 133 -14.40 18.79 8.99
CA HIS A 133 -14.02 19.02 10.38
C HIS A 133 -12.54 18.71 10.67
N LEU A 134 -11.95 17.78 9.94
CA LEU A 134 -10.50 17.49 9.99
C LEU A 134 -9.65 18.46 9.16
N GLY A 135 -10.28 19.42 8.45
CA GLY A 135 -9.60 20.36 7.55
C GLY A 135 -9.20 19.76 6.22
N LEU A 136 -9.78 18.62 5.83
CA LEU A 136 -9.47 17.92 4.58
C LEU A 136 -10.44 18.31 3.46
N PRO A 137 -9.94 18.60 2.24
CA PRO A 137 -10.77 18.72 1.06
C PRO A 137 -11.57 17.44 0.81
N TYR A 138 -12.90 17.59 0.59
CA TYR A 138 -13.78 16.48 0.25
C TYR A 138 -14.41 16.71 -1.11
N VAL A 139 -14.07 15.87 -2.07
CA VAL A 139 -14.54 15.95 -3.45
C VAL A 139 -15.63 14.89 -3.68
N HIS A 140 -16.87 15.35 -3.87
CA HIS A 140 -18.00 14.46 -4.14
C HIS A 140 -18.19 14.29 -5.65
N LEU A 141 -17.92 13.09 -6.16
CA LEU A 141 -18.04 12.72 -7.57
C LEU A 141 -19.04 11.55 -7.72
N PRO A 142 -20.34 11.84 -7.83
CA PRO A 142 -21.34 10.80 -8.00
C PRO A 142 -21.12 10.03 -9.32
N VAL A 143 -21.48 8.75 -9.33
CA VAL A 143 -21.27 7.86 -10.47
C VAL A 143 -22.49 7.04 -10.79
N THR A 144 -22.75 6.89 -12.10
CA THR A 144 -23.66 5.92 -12.70
C THR A 144 -22.90 5.12 -13.75
N ALA A 145 -23.51 4.07 -14.30
CA ALA A 145 -22.87 3.30 -15.38
C ALA A 145 -22.46 4.19 -16.57
N ASP A 146 -23.28 5.18 -16.91
CA ASP A 146 -23.05 6.06 -18.06
C ASP A 146 -22.03 7.17 -17.79
N THR A 147 -21.81 7.53 -16.51
CA THR A 147 -20.93 8.64 -16.13
C THR A 147 -19.56 8.17 -15.59
N LYS A 148 -19.33 6.87 -15.50
CA LYS A 148 -18.09 6.30 -14.95
C LYS A 148 -16.82 6.84 -15.61
N PRO A 149 -16.69 6.92 -16.96
CA PRO A 149 -15.47 7.45 -17.59
C PRO A 149 -15.22 8.92 -17.29
N GLN A 150 -16.30 9.74 -17.15
CA GLN A 150 -16.16 11.15 -16.76
C GLN A 150 -15.74 11.27 -15.28
N GLN A 151 -16.30 10.44 -14.40
CA GLN A 151 -15.96 10.41 -13.00
C GLN A 151 -14.48 10.04 -12.80
N GLU A 152 -13.99 8.99 -13.47
CA GLU A 152 -12.58 8.58 -13.37
C GLU A 152 -11.64 9.69 -13.86
N ARG A 153 -11.96 10.37 -14.97
CA ARG A 153 -11.18 11.55 -15.40
C ARG A 153 -11.18 12.68 -14.36
N ALA A 154 -12.31 12.93 -13.71
CA ALA A 154 -12.40 13.92 -12.65
C ALA A 154 -11.59 13.51 -11.41
N ILE A 155 -11.55 12.22 -11.06
CA ILE A 155 -10.67 11.71 -10.01
C ILE A 155 -9.21 11.93 -10.39
N MET A 156 -8.78 11.56 -11.61
CA MET A 156 -7.40 11.75 -12.08
C MET A 156 -6.97 13.22 -12.04
N THR A 157 -7.85 14.13 -12.48
CA THR A 157 -7.62 15.58 -12.36
C THR A 157 -7.40 15.99 -10.89
N THR A 158 -8.28 15.52 -10.00
CA THR A 158 -8.16 15.80 -8.56
C THR A 158 -6.84 15.26 -7.98
N LEU A 159 -6.45 14.02 -8.33
CA LEU A 159 -5.18 13.45 -7.88
C LEU A 159 -3.97 14.29 -8.33
N THR A 160 -4.00 14.73 -9.59
CA THR A 160 -2.94 15.59 -10.16
C THR A 160 -2.87 16.96 -9.47
N GLU A 161 -4.01 17.64 -9.28
CA GLU A 161 -4.09 18.95 -8.60
C GLU A 161 -3.56 18.89 -7.17
N HIS A 162 -3.79 17.79 -6.48
CA HIS A 162 -3.31 17.56 -5.12
C HIS A 162 -1.93 16.88 -5.05
N ARG A 163 -1.28 16.62 -6.21
CA ARG A 163 0.03 15.95 -6.31
C ARG A 163 0.06 14.62 -5.55
N VAL A 164 -0.99 13.83 -5.71
CA VAL A 164 -1.15 12.54 -5.03
C VAL A 164 -0.21 11.51 -5.63
N GLU A 165 0.47 10.77 -4.77
CA GLU A 165 1.34 9.65 -5.14
C GLU A 165 0.77 8.30 -4.73
N LEU A 166 -0.01 8.25 -3.65
CA LEU A 166 -0.67 7.04 -3.16
C LEU A 166 -2.18 7.20 -3.13
N VAL A 167 -2.90 6.24 -3.67
CA VAL A 167 -4.36 6.15 -3.59
C VAL A 167 -4.74 4.99 -2.68
N VAL A 168 -5.57 5.24 -1.67
CA VAL A 168 -6.09 4.22 -0.77
C VAL A 168 -7.59 4.06 -0.97
N LEU A 169 -8.02 2.88 -1.43
CA LEU A 169 -9.43 2.54 -1.61
C LEU A 169 -10.01 2.07 -0.26
N ALA A 170 -10.46 3.03 0.55
CA ALA A 170 -11.07 2.80 1.86
C ALA A 170 -12.54 2.37 1.71
N ARG A 171 -12.79 1.16 1.23
CA ARG A 171 -14.11 0.65 0.85
C ARG A 171 -14.77 1.47 -0.28
N TYR A 172 -13.98 1.84 -1.27
CA TYR A 172 -14.46 2.44 -2.50
C TYR A 172 -15.09 1.36 -3.38
N MET A 173 -16.43 1.33 -3.42
CA MET A 173 -17.22 0.24 -4.01
C MET A 173 -17.44 0.43 -5.53
N GLN A 174 -16.41 0.90 -6.23
CA GLN A 174 -16.37 1.02 -7.68
C GLN A 174 -15.15 0.26 -8.23
N ILE A 175 -15.33 -0.48 -9.30
CA ILE A 175 -14.22 -1.09 -10.03
C ILE A 175 -13.55 0.03 -10.84
N LEU A 176 -12.26 0.21 -10.68
CA LEU A 176 -11.47 1.15 -11.48
C LEU A 176 -11.21 0.57 -12.88
N SER A 177 -11.11 1.43 -13.89
CA SER A 177 -10.75 0.99 -15.24
C SER A 177 -9.27 0.61 -15.34
N ASP A 178 -8.94 -0.19 -16.35
CA ASP A 178 -7.55 -0.59 -16.62
C ASP A 178 -6.67 0.63 -16.89
N ASP A 179 -7.19 1.63 -17.62
CA ASP A 179 -6.49 2.89 -17.88
C ASP A 179 -6.14 3.60 -16.57
N PHE A 180 -7.11 3.70 -15.64
CA PHE A 180 -6.88 4.34 -14.34
C PHE A 180 -5.80 3.61 -13.52
N VAL A 181 -5.87 2.29 -13.46
CA VAL A 181 -4.92 1.49 -12.66
C VAL A 181 -3.53 1.49 -13.27
N SER A 182 -3.42 1.45 -14.61
CA SER A 182 -2.14 1.42 -15.32
C SER A 182 -1.33 2.72 -15.19
N GLU A 183 -1.99 3.86 -14.93
CA GLU A 183 -1.31 5.13 -14.66
C GLU A 183 -0.69 5.19 -13.24
N HIS A 184 -1.09 4.27 -12.34
CA HIS A 184 -0.66 4.23 -10.94
C HIS A 184 -0.15 2.84 -10.52
N PRO A 185 0.83 2.24 -11.21
CA PRO A 185 1.30 0.90 -10.91
C PRO A 185 1.85 0.83 -9.47
N HIS A 186 1.33 -0.11 -8.69
CA HIS A 186 1.68 -0.33 -7.26
C HIS A 186 1.50 0.91 -6.35
N ARG A 187 0.62 1.85 -6.77
CA ARG A 187 0.29 3.06 -6.01
C ARG A 187 -1.18 3.16 -5.63
N ILE A 188 -1.94 2.10 -5.84
CA ILE A 188 -3.35 2.01 -5.42
C ILE A 188 -3.47 0.82 -4.47
N ILE A 189 -3.76 1.08 -3.18
CA ILE A 189 -3.99 0.02 -2.18
C ILE A 189 -5.49 -0.17 -2.01
N ASN A 190 -5.96 -1.39 -2.22
CA ASN A 190 -7.35 -1.78 -2.01
C ASN A 190 -7.52 -2.66 -0.79
N ILE A 191 -8.63 -2.49 -0.06
CA ILE A 191 -9.08 -3.43 0.96
C ILE A 191 -10.22 -4.29 0.41
N HIS A 192 -10.00 -5.58 0.36
CA HIS A 192 -10.99 -6.59 0.00
C HIS A 192 -11.49 -7.33 1.24
N HIS A 193 -12.81 -7.46 1.36
CA HIS A 193 -13.52 -7.97 2.53
C HIS A 193 -13.60 -9.50 2.62
N SER A 194 -12.61 -10.20 2.08
CA SER A 194 -12.44 -11.65 2.27
C SER A 194 -10.96 -12.02 2.28
N PHE A 195 -10.68 -13.24 2.73
CA PHE A 195 -9.35 -13.84 2.61
C PHE A 195 -9.18 -14.37 1.18
N LEU A 196 -8.57 -13.56 0.31
CA LEU A 196 -8.33 -13.95 -1.07
C LEU A 196 -7.47 -15.22 -1.18
N PRO A 197 -7.76 -16.13 -2.11
CA PRO A 197 -8.75 -16.02 -3.20
C PRO A 197 -10.17 -16.54 -2.85
N ALA A 198 -10.54 -16.64 -1.59
CA ALA A 198 -11.84 -17.17 -1.17
C ALA A 198 -12.95 -16.10 -1.14
N PHE A 199 -14.20 -16.51 -1.40
CA PHE A 199 -15.42 -15.69 -1.30
C PHE A 199 -15.40 -14.42 -2.15
N ILE A 200 -15.09 -14.55 -3.43
CA ILE A 200 -15.19 -13.46 -4.41
C ILE A 200 -16.67 -13.13 -4.66
N GLY A 201 -17.02 -11.84 -4.72
CA GLY A 201 -18.34 -11.35 -5.07
C GLY A 201 -19.11 -10.65 -3.95
N ALA A 202 -20.42 -10.46 -4.17
CA ALA A 202 -21.28 -9.70 -3.26
C ALA A 202 -21.68 -10.47 -1.99
N ASN A 203 -21.85 -9.75 -0.86
CA ASN A 203 -22.32 -10.28 0.43
C ASN A 203 -21.50 -11.45 1.00
N PRO A 204 -20.15 -11.35 1.09
CA PRO A 204 -19.30 -12.46 1.52
C PRO A 204 -19.61 -12.96 2.92
N TYR A 205 -20.02 -12.09 3.86
CA TYR A 205 -20.38 -12.49 5.21
C TYR A 205 -21.65 -13.34 5.29
N ARG A 206 -22.63 -13.10 4.41
CA ARG A 206 -23.79 -13.99 4.28
C ARG A 206 -23.40 -15.32 3.67
N GLN A 207 -22.59 -15.31 2.60
CA GLN A 207 -22.07 -16.55 2.02
C GLN A 207 -21.26 -17.37 3.03
N ALA A 208 -20.40 -16.70 3.81
CA ALA A 208 -19.60 -17.32 4.87
C ALA A 208 -20.48 -17.96 5.95
N HIS A 209 -21.53 -17.25 6.40
CA HIS A 209 -22.50 -17.75 7.37
C HIS A 209 -23.25 -18.97 6.84
N ASP A 210 -23.83 -18.87 5.63
CA ASP A 210 -24.63 -19.95 5.03
C ASP A 210 -23.78 -21.20 4.74
N ARG A 211 -22.48 -21.01 4.46
CA ARG A 211 -21.51 -22.11 4.28
C ARG A 211 -21.04 -22.71 5.61
N GLY A 212 -21.26 -22.03 6.72
CA GLY A 212 -20.81 -22.46 8.05
C GLY A 212 -19.29 -22.49 8.22
N VAL A 213 -18.58 -21.50 7.64
CA VAL A 213 -17.12 -21.39 7.74
C VAL A 213 -16.66 -21.20 9.18
N LYS A 214 -15.39 -21.44 9.45
CA LYS A 214 -14.78 -21.29 10.78
C LYS A 214 -13.82 -20.10 10.85
N LEU A 215 -13.51 -19.50 9.70
CA LEU A 215 -12.67 -18.32 9.55
C LEU A 215 -13.31 -17.35 8.57
N ILE A 216 -13.21 -16.08 8.88
CA ILE A 216 -13.39 -14.97 7.94
C ILE A 216 -12.09 -14.18 7.87
N GLY A 217 -11.89 -13.37 6.83
CA GLY A 217 -10.66 -12.61 6.69
C GLY A 217 -10.84 -11.35 5.85
N ALA A 218 -9.77 -10.59 5.77
CA ALA A 218 -9.63 -9.44 4.91
C ALA A 218 -8.27 -9.45 4.22
N THR A 219 -8.17 -8.83 3.05
CA THR A 219 -6.96 -8.74 2.25
C THR A 219 -6.76 -7.33 1.76
N ALA A 220 -5.58 -6.75 2.02
CA ALA A 220 -5.12 -5.52 1.39
C ALA A 220 -4.07 -5.87 0.33
N HIS A 221 -4.27 -5.34 -0.88
CA HIS A 221 -3.44 -5.64 -2.04
C HIS A 221 -3.30 -4.40 -2.92
N TYR A 222 -2.30 -4.37 -3.78
CA TYR A 222 -2.24 -3.37 -4.84
C TYR A 222 -3.32 -3.67 -5.88
N ALA A 223 -4.06 -2.63 -6.30
CA ALA A 223 -5.01 -2.79 -7.38
C ALA A 223 -4.29 -2.98 -8.73
N THR A 224 -4.80 -3.90 -9.52
CA THR A 224 -4.37 -4.20 -10.90
C THR A 224 -5.58 -4.22 -11.81
N ALA A 225 -5.37 -4.33 -13.12
CA ALA A 225 -6.45 -4.49 -14.10
C ALA A 225 -7.33 -5.72 -13.81
N ASP A 226 -6.69 -6.81 -13.34
CA ASP A 226 -7.40 -8.00 -12.91
C ASP A 226 -8.01 -7.76 -11.52
N LEU A 227 -9.33 -7.80 -11.43
CA LEU A 227 -10.09 -7.52 -10.21
C LEU A 227 -9.69 -8.47 -9.08
N ASP A 228 -9.28 -7.89 -7.94
CA ASP A 228 -8.88 -8.60 -6.72
C ASP A 228 -7.72 -9.61 -6.88
N GLU A 229 -6.93 -9.50 -7.97
CA GLU A 229 -5.81 -10.40 -8.26
C GLU A 229 -4.42 -9.74 -8.09
N GLY A 230 -4.38 -8.50 -7.65
CA GLY A 230 -3.13 -7.77 -7.45
C GLY A 230 -2.26 -8.29 -6.30
N PRO A 231 -0.98 -7.89 -6.26
CA PRO A 231 -0.02 -8.32 -5.25
C PRO A 231 -0.50 -8.02 -3.83
N ILE A 232 -0.54 -9.04 -2.97
CA ILE A 232 -1.06 -8.95 -1.61
C ILE A 232 -0.01 -8.30 -0.70
N ILE A 233 -0.42 -7.28 0.08
CA ILE A 233 0.44 -6.59 1.03
C ILE A 233 0.23 -7.12 2.45
N ALA A 234 -1.04 -7.26 2.86
CA ALA A 234 -1.40 -7.74 4.19
C ALA A 234 -2.69 -8.57 4.15
N GLN A 235 -2.75 -9.57 4.98
CA GLN A 235 -3.94 -10.38 5.22
C GLN A 235 -4.08 -10.69 6.70
N ASP A 236 -5.32 -10.87 7.15
CA ASP A 236 -5.59 -11.40 8.48
C ASP A 236 -6.92 -12.16 8.49
N THR A 237 -7.09 -13.00 9.51
CA THR A 237 -8.28 -13.83 9.69
C THR A 237 -8.78 -13.79 11.13
N GLU A 238 -10.09 -14.02 11.31
CA GLU A 238 -10.70 -14.17 12.61
C GLU A 238 -11.56 -15.44 12.68
N HIS A 239 -11.51 -16.09 13.82
CA HIS A 239 -12.35 -17.26 14.10
C HIS A 239 -13.82 -16.87 14.26
N VAL A 240 -14.70 -17.69 13.65
CA VAL A 240 -16.14 -17.56 13.77
C VAL A 240 -16.74 -18.89 14.24
N SER A 241 -17.85 -18.80 14.95
CA SER A 241 -18.56 -19.91 15.54
C SER A 241 -20.00 -19.99 15.07
N HIS A 242 -20.70 -21.07 15.42
CA HIS A 242 -22.14 -21.23 15.18
C HIS A 242 -23.01 -20.21 15.91
N ARG A 243 -22.44 -19.43 16.85
CA ARG A 243 -23.12 -18.38 17.62
C ARG A 243 -23.06 -17.01 16.93
N ASP A 244 -22.19 -16.88 15.93
CA ASP A 244 -22.02 -15.63 15.18
C ASP A 244 -23.04 -15.60 14.03
N ASP A 245 -24.03 -14.73 14.14
CA ASP A 245 -24.96 -14.44 13.05
C ASP A 245 -24.30 -13.54 11.97
N VAL A 246 -25.02 -13.25 10.89
CA VAL A 246 -24.51 -12.41 9.79
C VAL A 246 -24.13 -11.01 10.27
N ALA A 247 -24.84 -10.45 11.27
CA ALA A 247 -24.52 -9.13 11.80
C ALA A 247 -23.18 -9.16 12.56
N ARG A 248 -22.97 -10.21 13.38
CA ARG A 248 -21.72 -10.39 14.11
C ARG A 248 -20.54 -10.68 13.19
N LEU A 249 -20.73 -11.50 12.13
CA LEU A 249 -19.71 -11.71 11.11
C LEU A 249 -19.34 -10.41 10.39
N THR A 250 -20.34 -9.58 10.08
CA THR A 250 -20.10 -8.28 9.45
C THR A 250 -19.31 -7.35 10.37
N GLN A 251 -19.60 -7.35 11.68
CA GLN A 251 -18.85 -6.54 12.65
C GLN A 251 -17.39 -6.99 12.71
N LYS A 252 -17.12 -8.28 12.92
CA LYS A 252 -15.77 -8.85 12.93
C LYS A 252 -15.00 -8.57 11.64
N GLY A 253 -15.70 -8.68 10.50
CA GLY A 253 -15.09 -8.39 9.20
C GLY A 253 -14.68 -6.93 9.05
N ARG A 254 -15.50 -5.97 9.54
CA ARG A 254 -15.13 -4.55 9.53
C ARG A 254 -13.91 -4.26 10.40
N ASP A 255 -13.82 -4.91 11.56
CA ASP A 255 -12.67 -4.77 12.47
C ASP A 255 -11.39 -5.29 11.80
N LEU A 256 -11.47 -6.42 11.07
CA LEU A 256 -10.37 -6.95 10.26
C LEU A 256 -9.99 -6.00 9.11
N GLU A 257 -10.98 -5.51 8.36
CA GLU A 257 -10.75 -4.62 7.22
C GLU A 257 -9.97 -3.36 7.64
N THR A 258 -10.33 -2.74 8.77
CA THR A 258 -9.62 -1.54 9.28
C THR A 258 -8.18 -1.86 9.62
N MET A 259 -7.94 -2.94 10.36
CA MET A 259 -6.61 -3.34 10.80
C MET A 259 -5.70 -3.73 9.61
N VAL A 260 -6.21 -4.51 8.67
CA VAL A 260 -5.45 -5.00 7.51
C VAL A 260 -5.11 -3.85 6.57
N LEU A 261 -6.06 -2.92 6.33
CA LEU A 261 -5.81 -1.74 5.51
C LEU A 261 -4.73 -0.84 6.15
N ALA A 262 -4.84 -0.56 7.44
CA ALA A 262 -3.87 0.27 8.15
C ALA A 262 -2.45 -0.34 8.12
N ARG A 263 -2.33 -1.67 8.29
CA ARG A 263 -1.05 -2.38 8.16
C ARG A 263 -0.44 -2.25 6.76
N ALA A 264 -1.26 -2.40 5.72
CA ALA A 264 -0.80 -2.30 4.33
C ALA A 264 -0.36 -0.87 3.98
N VAL A 265 -1.15 0.14 4.36
CA VAL A 265 -0.80 1.55 4.16
C VAL A 265 0.49 1.90 4.90
N ARG A 266 0.64 1.45 6.15
CA ARG A 266 1.87 1.66 6.93
C ARG A 266 3.08 1.00 6.26
N ALA A 267 2.97 -0.28 5.87
CA ALA A 267 4.07 -0.99 5.23
C ALA A 267 4.54 -0.30 3.94
N HIS A 268 3.58 0.20 3.14
CA HIS A 268 3.90 0.97 1.95
C HIS A 268 4.56 2.30 2.30
N ALA A 269 4.00 3.06 3.24
CA ALA A 269 4.49 4.39 3.62
C ALA A 269 5.86 4.36 4.33
N GLU A 270 6.19 3.25 4.99
CA GLU A 270 7.51 3.01 5.59
C GLU A 270 8.51 2.38 4.61
N HIS A 271 8.17 2.31 3.32
CA HIS A 271 9.02 1.72 2.29
C HIS A 271 9.49 0.30 2.66
N ARG A 272 8.51 -0.56 3.02
CA ARG A 272 8.76 -1.96 3.42
C ARG A 272 8.23 -2.99 2.43
N VAL A 273 7.73 -2.55 1.27
CA VAL A 273 7.09 -3.43 0.29
C VAL A 273 7.83 -3.37 -1.03
N LEU A 274 8.35 -4.51 -1.49
CA LEU A 274 8.84 -4.70 -2.85
C LEU A 274 7.90 -5.64 -3.60
N VAL A 275 7.56 -5.29 -4.83
CA VAL A 275 6.70 -6.12 -5.68
C VAL A 275 7.56 -6.95 -6.64
N HIS A 276 7.26 -8.24 -6.75
CA HIS A 276 7.88 -9.14 -7.71
C HIS A 276 6.82 -10.01 -8.40
N GLY A 277 6.53 -9.67 -9.64
CA GLY A 277 5.43 -10.31 -10.37
C GLY A 277 4.10 -10.13 -9.65
N ARG A 278 3.48 -11.22 -9.22
CA ARG A 278 2.20 -11.21 -8.48
C ARG A 278 2.36 -11.32 -6.96
N LYS A 279 3.57 -11.26 -6.46
CA LYS A 279 3.89 -11.35 -5.03
C LYS A 279 4.43 -10.04 -4.49
N THR A 280 4.41 -9.90 -3.17
CA THR A 280 5.15 -8.87 -2.46
C THR A 280 6.18 -9.51 -1.52
N VAL A 281 7.30 -8.85 -1.35
CA VAL A 281 8.21 -9.05 -0.21
C VAL A 281 7.92 -7.91 0.75
N VAL A 282 7.43 -8.21 1.93
CA VAL A 282 7.10 -7.21 2.97
C VAL A 282 8.09 -7.39 4.11
N PHE A 283 8.93 -6.39 4.29
CA PHE A 283 9.90 -6.35 5.39
C PHE A 283 9.23 -5.97 6.71
N SER A 284 9.80 -6.42 7.84
CA SER A 284 9.26 -6.24 9.19
C SER A 284 9.50 -4.84 9.80
#